data_58c194c12fce89c650e062b695fa40d5
#
_entry.id   58c194c12fce89c650e062b695fa40d5
#
_cell.length_a   1.000
_cell.length_b   1.000
_cell.length_c   1.000
_cell.angle_alpha   90.00
_cell.angle_beta   90.00
_cell.angle_gamma   90.00
#
_symmetry.space_group_name_H-M   'P 1'
#
loop_
_entity.id
_entity.type
_entity.pdbx_description
1 polymer ?
#
loop_
_entity_poly.entity_id
_entity_poly.type
_entity_poly.pdbx_seq_one_letter_code
_entity_poly.pdbx_strand_id
1 'polypeptide(L)'
;MACEKCGYHDKKEGEKLNSKLCRLCLMFAPENESDFQNYLSEKIDWKLLETFRKYGQSTGSRQKKGMDEKAKQGKIMTRVALGYSLVNESLIPNEFASKVHSIFRTFLNQNYSLNNMAKHYSLSVNGLKKVLKNRTYLGEVKFAGNLYKSNHSAIINPEIFYAVQRKLVEISKKRKIVN
;
A
#
# COMPACT_ATOMS: atom_id res chain seq x y z
N MET A 1 14.52 23.92 -1.62
CA MET A 1 14.56 25.40 -1.68
C MET A 1 13.49 25.97 -0.76
N ALA A 2 13.50 27.28 -0.47
CA ALA A 2 12.46 27.88 0.36
C ALA A 2 11.23 28.27 -0.49
N CYS A 3 10.04 28.13 0.07
CA CYS A 3 8.81 28.61 -0.57
C CYS A 3 8.83 30.12 -0.74
N GLU A 4 8.58 30.62 -1.95
CA GLU A 4 8.63 32.06 -2.28
C GLU A 4 7.59 32.87 -1.51
N LYS A 5 6.43 32.29 -1.19
CA LYS A 5 5.41 32.97 -0.39
C LYS A 5 5.72 33.00 1.09
N CYS A 6 6.14 31.89 1.69
CA CYS A 6 6.20 31.75 3.16
C CYS A 6 7.57 31.36 3.72
N GLY A 7 8.60 31.27 2.88
CA GLY A 7 9.96 30.92 3.31
C GLY A 7 10.14 29.49 3.87
N TYR A 8 9.09 28.65 3.89
CA TYR A 8 9.16 27.32 4.46
C TYR A 8 9.90 26.34 3.53
N HIS A 9 10.78 25.52 4.09
CA HIS A 9 11.44 24.44 3.38
C HIS A 9 10.58 23.15 3.44
N ASP A 10 9.93 22.81 2.34
CA ASP A 10 9.13 21.59 2.22
C ASP A 10 9.93 20.50 1.49
N LYS A 11 9.68 19.24 1.86
CA LYS A 11 10.22 18.09 1.13
C LYS A 11 9.50 17.85 -0.20
N LYS A 12 8.31 18.40 -0.36
CA LYS A 12 7.45 18.30 -1.54
C LYS A 12 7.07 19.72 -1.97
N GLU A 13 7.96 20.34 -2.71
CA GLU A 13 7.70 21.62 -3.36
C GLU A 13 6.97 21.38 -4.66
N GLY A 14 6.10 22.31 -5.06
CA GLY A 14 5.49 22.38 -6.37
C GLY A 14 5.78 23.72 -7.02
N GLU A 15 5.69 23.77 -8.33
CA GLU A 15 5.88 24.97 -9.13
C GLU A 15 4.53 25.41 -9.72
N LYS A 16 4.22 26.71 -9.64
CA LYS A 16 3.05 27.33 -10.26
C LYS A 16 3.42 28.72 -10.74
N LEU A 17 3.14 29.02 -12.01
CA LEU A 17 3.45 30.31 -12.66
C LEU A 17 4.90 30.76 -12.38
N ASN A 18 5.86 29.87 -12.59
CA ASN A 18 7.29 30.06 -12.37
C ASN A 18 7.70 30.34 -10.89
N SER A 19 6.80 30.19 -9.93
CA SER A 19 7.09 30.36 -8.49
C SER A 19 7.09 29.04 -7.76
N LYS A 20 8.10 28.83 -6.90
CA LYS A 20 8.25 27.62 -6.07
C LYS A 20 7.52 27.80 -4.75
N LEU A 21 6.53 26.95 -4.53
CA LEU A 21 5.67 27.00 -3.36
C LEU A 21 5.73 25.70 -2.57
N CYS A 22 5.63 25.81 -1.25
CA CYS A 22 5.40 24.63 -0.43
C CYS A 22 3.99 24.09 -0.69
N ARG A 23 3.76 22.81 -0.37
CA ARG A 23 2.49 22.13 -0.61
C ARG A 23 1.27 22.92 -0.09
N LEU A 24 1.41 23.55 1.06
CA LEU A 24 0.31 24.33 1.66
C LEU A 24 0.01 25.60 0.88
N CYS A 25 1.04 26.38 0.55
CA CYS A 25 0.86 27.60 -0.26
C CYS A 25 0.37 27.27 -1.67
N LEU A 26 0.81 26.16 -2.26
CA LEU A 26 0.33 25.69 -3.56
C LEU A 26 -1.17 25.36 -3.55
N MET A 27 -1.67 24.80 -2.46
CA MET A 27 -3.10 24.44 -2.30
C MET A 27 -4.03 25.66 -2.27
N PHE A 28 -3.53 26.80 -1.79
CA PHE A 28 -4.30 28.05 -1.72
C PHE A 28 -3.99 29.02 -2.88
N ALA A 29 -3.05 28.65 -3.75
CA ALA A 29 -2.63 29.51 -4.85
C ALA A 29 -3.71 29.59 -5.94
N PRO A 30 -4.20 30.78 -6.31
CA PRO A 30 -5.18 30.97 -7.38
C PRO A 30 -4.61 30.54 -8.73
N GLU A 31 -5.49 30.22 -9.68
CA GLU A 31 -5.09 29.81 -11.03
C GLU A 31 -4.84 30.99 -11.97
N ASN A 32 -5.52 32.11 -11.73
CA ASN A 32 -5.40 33.30 -12.52
C ASN A 32 -4.10 34.07 -12.18
N GLU A 33 -3.36 34.50 -13.19
CA GLU A 33 -2.05 35.14 -13.04
C GLU A 33 -2.09 36.43 -12.24
N SER A 34 -3.10 37.29 -12.46
CA SER A 34 -3.26 38.57 -11.71
C SER A 34 -3.53 38.31 -10.23
N ASP A 35 -4.40 37.36 -9.92
CA ASP A 35 -4.72 36.98 -8.53
C ASP A 35 -3.54 36.27 -7.87
N PHE A 36 -2.75 35.54 -8.65
CA PHE A 36 -1.56 34.88 -8.16
C PHE A 36 -0.47 35.86 -7.72
N GLN A 37 -0.25 36.95 -8.46
CA GLN A 37 0.69 37.99 -8.06
C GLN A 37 0.24 38.69 -6.78
N ASN A 38 -1.05 38.99 -6.66
CA ASN A 38 -1.65 39.54 -5.44
C ASN A 38 -1.46 38.54 -4.27
N TYR A 39 -1.75 37.25 -4.50
CA TYR A 39 -1.54 36.21 -3.53
C TYR A 39 -0.09 36.15 -3.04
N LEU A 40 0.90 36.24 -3.92
CA LEU A 40 2.32 36.22 -3.51
C LEU A 40 2.71 37.40 -2.63
N SER A 41 2.19 38.60 -2.94
CA SER A 41 2.49 39.84 -2.21
C SER A 41 1.71 40.01 -0.90
N GLU A 42 0.62 39.26 -0.71
CA GLU A 42 -0.27 39.35 0.44
C GLU A 42 0.44 38.93 1.74
N LYS A 43 0.21 39.67 2.83
CA LYS A 43 0.78 39.35 4.13
C LYS A 43 0.25 37.99 4.63
N ILE A 44 1.16 37.16 5.11
CA ILE A 44 0.81 35.85 5.64
C ILE A 44 0.38 35.98 7.10
N ASP A 45 -0.77 35.40 7.42
CA ASP A 45 -1.11 35.07 8.80
C ASP A 45 -0.29 33.83 9.25
N TRP A 46 0.86 34.08 9.86
CA TRP A 46 1.77 33.04 10.33
C TRP A 46 1.14 32.11 11.35
N LYS A 47 0.25 32.61 12.19
CA LYS A 47 -0.42 31.84 13.23
C LYS A 47 -1.40 30.84 12.63
N LEU A 48 -2.15 31.29 11.63
CA LEU A 48 -3.07 30.45 10.87
C LEU A 48 -2.31 29.40 10.07
N LEU A 49 -1.26 29.80 9.36
CA LEU A 49 -0.42 28.90 8.56
C LEU A 49 0.24 27.81 9.42
N GLU A 50 0.76 28.16 10.59
CA GLU A 50 1.34 27.19 11.55
C GLU A 50 0.29 26.21 12.06
N THR A 51 -0.91 26.68 12.33
CA THR A 51 -2.03 25.83 12.75
C THR A 51 -2.38 24.79 11.69
N PHE A 52 -2.48 25.20 10.41
CA PHE A 52 -2.71 24.26 9.30
C PHE A 52 -1.58 23.26 9.13
N ARG A 53 -0.32 23.67 9.29
CA ARG A 53 0.84 22.75 9.24
C ARG A 53 0.80 21.70 10.37
N LYS A 54 0.55 22.14 11.59
CA LYS A 54 0.43 21.24 12.76
C LYS A 54 -0.73 20.27 12.57
N TYR A 55 -1.88 20.75 12.09
CA TYR A 55 -3.04 19.90 11.84
C TYR A 55 -2.78 18.85 10.76
N GLY A 56 -2.24 19.25 9.62
CA GLY A 56 -1.92 18.33 8.53
C GLY A 56 -0.88 17.27 8.89
N GLN A 57 0.15 17.63 9.68
CA GLN A 57 1.16 16.69 10.17
C GLN A 57 0.57 15.74 11.24
N SER A 58 -0.25 16.25 12.15
CA SER A 58 -0.82 15.46 13.25
C SER A 58 -1.83 14.43 12.78
N THR A 59 -2.63 14.73 11.74
CA THR A 59 -3.67 13.83 11.23
C THR A 59 -3.06 12.57 10.63
N GLY A 60 -2.05 12.70 9.75
CA GLY A 60 -1.39 11.55 9.14
C GLY A 60 -0.66 10.67 10.15
N SER A 61 -0.04 11.27 11.17
CA SER A 61 0.68 10.51 12.21
C SER A 61 -0.28 9.78 13.15
N ARG A 62 -1.40 10.39 13.54
CA ARG A 62 -2.44 9.75 14.35
C ARG A 62 -3.09 8.57 13.62
N GLN A 63 -3.43 8.75 12.33
CA GLN A 63 -3.97 7.65 11.52
C GLN A 63 -2.99 6.49 11.43
N LYS A 64 -1.71 6.78 11.16
CA LYS A 64 -0.68 5.75 11.09
C LYS A 64 -0.51 5.01 12.42
N LYS A 65 -0.53 5.73 13.55
CA LYS A 65 -0.45 5.15 14.90
C LYS A 65 -1.66 4.26 15.19
N GLY A 66 -2.88 4.71 14.91
CA GLY A 66 -4.09 3.91 15.08
C GLY A 66 -4.11 2.65 14.18
N MET A 67 -3.56 2.73 12.96
CA MET A 67 -3.40 1.56 12.09
C MET A 67 -2.34 0.59 12.62
N ASP A 68 -1.24 1.08 13.19
CA ASP A 68 -0.20 0.26 13.82
C ASP A 68 -0.73 -0.49 15.04
N GLU A 69 -1.51 0.17 15.88
CA GLU A 69 -2.18 -0.46 17.02
C GLU A 69 -3.15 -1.56 16.59
N LYS A 70 -3.96 -1.32 15.57
CA LYS A 70 -4.83 -2.36 14.99
C LYS A 70 -4.03 -3.53 14.42
N ALA A 71 -2.90 -3.26 13.76
CA ALA A 71 -2.01 -4.31 13.25
C ALA A 71 -1.43 -5.17 14.39
N LYS A 72 -1.00 -4.56 15.49
CA LYS A 72 -0.52 -5.26 16.70
C LYS A 72 -1.60 -6.15 17.33
N GLN A 73 -2.86 -5.74 17.21
CA GLN A 73 -4.02 -6.54 17.63
C GLN A 73 -4.38 -7.66 16.63
N GLY A 74 -3.63 -7.81 15.54
CA GLY A 74 -3.91 -8.79 14.51
C GLY A 74 -5.12 -8.48 13.63
N LYS A 75 -5.68 -7.26 13.72
CA LYS A 75 -6.81 -6.82 12.90
C LYS A 75 -6.39 -6.47 11.50
N ILE A 76 -7.27 -6.69 10.53
CA ILE A 76 -7.01 -6.42 9.13
C ILE A 76 -7.30 -4.96 8.80
N MET A 77 -6.39 -4.36 8.02
CA MET A 77 -6.50 -2.98 7.57
C MET A 77 -6.48 -2.86 6.04
N THR A 78 -6.45 -3.98 5.34
CA THR A 78 -6.43 -4.04 3.89
C THR A 78 -7.69 -4.72 3.35
N ARG A 79 -7.85 -4.72 2.02
CA ARG A 79 -8.93 -5.48 1.38
C ARG A 79 -8.82 -6.96 1.73
N VAL A 80 -9.96 -7.59 1.95
CA VAL A 80 -10.07 -9.02 2.23
C VAL A 80 -9.38 -9.82 1.12
N ALA A 81 -8.53 -10.77 1.50
CA ALA A 81 -7.84 -11.64 0.56
C ALA A 81 -8.79 -12.70 -0.01
N LEU A 82 -8.52 -13.15 -1.26
CA LEU A 82 -9.26 -14.27 -1.86
C LEU A 82 -9.24 -15.48 -0.91
N GLY A 83 -10.36 -16.16 -0.74
CA GLY A 83 -10.48 -17.30 0.16
C GLY A 83 -10.88 -16.95 1.59
N TYR A 84 -11.06 -15.66 1.89
CA TYR A 84 -11.58 -15.20 3.16
C TYR A 84 -12.80 -14.31 3.00
N SER A 85 -13.62 -14.26 4.05
CA SER A 85 -14.66 -13.27 4.28
C SER A 85 -14.43 -12.56 5.61
N LEU A 86 -14.82 -11.30 5.71
CA LEU A 86 -14.70 -10.52 6.95
C LEU A 86 -16.00 -10.66 7.75
N VAL A 87 -15.89 -11.22 8.94
CA VAL A 87 -17.00 -11.37 9.90
C VAL A 87 -16.53 -10.87 11.25
N ASN A 88 -17.23 -9.91 11.84
CA ASN A 88 -16.89 -9.33 13.14
C ASN A 88 -15.43 -8.91 13.28
N GLU A 89 -14.93 -8.16 12.29
CA GLU A 89 -13.52 -7.69 12.19
C GLU A 89 -12.45 -8.81 12.08
N SER A 90 -12.87 -10.08 11.94
CA SER A 90 -11.99 -11.26 11.78
C SER A 90 -12.14 -11.89 10.40
N LEU A 91 -11.05 -12.42 9.86
CA LEU A 91 -11.10 -13.19 8.61
C LEU A 91 -11.51 -14.64 8.91
N ILE A 92 -12.52 -15.09 8.19
CA ILE A 92 -12.98 -16.48 8.21
C ILE A 92 -12.78 -17.06 6.81
N PRO A 93 -12.18 -18.26 6.66
CA PRO A 93 -12.10 -18.94 5.37
C PRO A 93 -13.49 -19.11 4.77
N ASN A 94 -13.62 -18.82 3.47
CA ASN A 94 -14.87 -18.96 2.72
C ASN A 94 -14.78 -20.07 1.66
N GLU A 95 -15.81 -20.24 0.84
CA GLU A 95 -15.88 -21.23 -0.24
C GLU A 95 -14.69 -21.18 -1.21
N PHE A 96 -14.05 -20.00 -1.40
CA PHE A 96 -12.89 -19.86 -2.26
C PHE A 96 -11.57 -20.27 -1.58
N ALA A 97 -11.57 -20.70 -0.33
CA ALA A 97 -10.37 -21.21 0.35
C ALA A 97 -9.80 -22.44 -0.38
N SER A 98 -10.66 -23.32 -0.87
CA SER A 98 -10.27 -24.48 -1.69
C SER A 98 -9.57 -24.06 -2.98
N LYS A 99 -10.03 -22.98 -3.63
CA LYS A 99 -9.39 -22.42 -4.82
C LYS A 99 -7.99 -21.89 -4.51
N VAL A 100 -7.79 -21.26 -3.35
CA VAL A 100 -6.47 -20.80 -2.91
C VAL A 100 -5.52 -21.99 -2.72
N HIS A 101 -5.97 -23.06 -2.03
CA HIS A 101 -5.20 -24.29 -1.91
C HIS A 101 -4.77 -24.87 -3.27
N SER A 102 -5.72 -24.95 -4.21
CA SER A 102 -5.46 -25.45 -5.55
C SER A 102 -4.42 -24.59 -6.28
N ILE A 103 -4.50 -23.26 -6.18
CA ILE A 103 -3.51 -22.34 -6.76
C ILE A 103 -2.10 -22.64 -6.26
N PHE A 104 -1.91 -22.78 -4.94
CA PHE A 104 -0.60 -23.06 -4.36
C PHE A 104 -0.06 -24.44 -4.77
N ARG A 105 -0.88 -25.50 -4.73
CA ARG A 105 -0.50 -26.85 -5.14
C ARG A 105 -0.17 -26.93 -6.64
N THR A 106 -1.01 -26.37 -7.49
CA THR A 106 -0.78 -26.34 -8.94
C THR A 106 0.51 -25.63 -9.27
N PHE A 107 0.79 -24.50 -8.60
CA PHE A 107 2.05 -23.75 -8.81
C PHE A 107 3.28 -24.60 -8.45
N LEU A 108 3.24 -25.42 -7.41
CA LEU A 108 4.35 -26.28 -7.02
C LEU A 108 4.50 -27.48 -7.93
N ASN A 109 3.42 -28.18 -8.23
CA ASN A 109 3.45 -29.52 -8.84
C ASN A 109 3.47 -29.48 -10.36
N GLN A 110 3.02 -28.38 -10.97
CA GLN A 110 2.93 -28.28 -12.43
C GLN A 110 3.91 -27.23 -12.97
N ASN A 111 4.43 -27.48 -14.18
CA ASN A 111 5.33 -26.56 -14.87
C ASN A 111 4.56 -25.54 -15.75
N TYR A 112 3.42 -25.05 -15.25
CA TYR A 112 2.69 -24.01 -15.94
C TYR A 112 3.46 -22.68 -15.93
N SER A 113 3.40 -21.96 -17.06
CA SER A 113 3.79 -20.56 -17.06
C SER A 113 2.83 -19.75 -16.18
N LEU A 114 3.31 -18.66 -15.59
CA LEU A 114 2.43 -17.77 -14.81
C LEU A 114 1.24 -17.25 -15.61
N ASN A 115 1.39 -17.07 -16.92
CA ASN A 115 0.32 -16.63 -17.83
C ASN A 115 -0.76 -17.71 -17.98
N ASN A 116 -0.36 -18.96 -18.23
CA ASN A 116 -1.30 -20.07 -18.39
C ASN A 116 -2.03 -20.36 -17.08
N MET A 117 -1.30 -20.32 -15.96
CA MET A 117 -1.91 -20.50 -14.65
C MET A 117 -2.90 -19.38 -14.29
N ALA A 118 -2.56 -18.12 -14.61
CA ALA A 118 -3.45 -17.00 -14.38
C ALA A 118 -4.75 -17.14 -15.19
N LYS A 119 -4.66 -17.54 -16.46
CA LYS A 119 -5.83 -17.84 -17.30
C LYS A 119 -6.67 -18.98 -16.72
N HIS A 120 -6.03 -20.09 -16.29
CA HIS A 120 -6.73 -21.24 -15.72
C HIS A 120 -7.56 -20.89 -14.48
N TYR A 121 -7.05 -20.02 -13.62
CA TYR A 121 -7.78 -19.59 -12.41
C TYR A 121 -8.62 -18.30 -12.60
N SER A 122 -8.75 -17.79 -13.83
CA SER A 122 -9.45 -16.53 -14.14
C SER A 122 -8.92 -15.34 -13.33
N LEU A 123 -7.59 -15.25 -13.24
CA LEU A 123 -6.88 -14.17 -12.56
C LEU A 123 -5.97 -13.41 -13.54
N SER A 124 -5.67 -12.17 -13.25
CA SER A 124 -4.54 -11.51 -13.90
C SER A 124 -3.21 -12.08 -13.38
N VAL A 125 -2.15 -12.02 -14.17
CA VAL A 125 -0.81 -12.47 -13.75
C VAL A 125 -0.35 -11.75 -12.48
N ASN A 126 -0.63 -10.46 -12.39
CA ASN A 126 -0.32 -9.67 -11.20
C ASN A 126 -1.20 -10.07 -10.00
N GLY A 127 -2.48 -10.39 -10.24
CA GLY A 127 -3.39 -10.94 -9.23
C GLY A 127 -2.88 -12.27 -8.68
N LEU A 128 -2.50 -13.20 -9.57
CA LEU A 128 -1.92 -14.48 -9.19
C LEU A 128 -0.65 -14.31 -8.35
N LYS A 129 0.29 -13.43 -8.77
CA LYS A 129 1.50 -13.12 -8.00
C LYS A 129 1.19 -12.53 -6.63
N LYS A 130 0.15 -11.67 -6.52
CA LYS A 130 -0.30 -11.13 -5.23
C LYS A 130 -0.84 -12.25 -4.34
N VAL A 131 -1.66 -13.16 -4.86
CA VAL A 131 -2.15 -14.33 -4.12
C VAL A 131 -0.98 -15.17 -3.61
N LEU A 132 -0.05 -15.59 -4.48
CA LEU A 132 1.09 -16.43 -4.12
C LEU A 132 2.05 -15.80 -3.09
N LYS A 133 2.09 -14.46 -2.96
CA LYS A 133 2.96 -13.71 -2.03
C LYS A 133 2.24 -13.21 -0.77
N ASN A 134 0.93 -13.42 -0.67
CA ASN A 134 0.16 -12.84 0.42
C ASN A 134 0.31 -13.64 1.71
N ARG A 135 0.96 -13.04 2.70
CA ARG A 135 1.20 -13.65 4.02
C ARG A 135 -0.05 -13.79 4.88
N THR A 136 -1.16 -13.16 4.49
CA THR A 136 -2.47 -13.39 5.13
C THR A 136 -2.84 -14.87 5.13
N TYR A 137 -2.42 -15.63 4.13
CA TYR A 137 -2.66 -17.08 4.09
C TYR A 137 -1.90 -17.89 5.14
N LEU A 138 -0.90 -17.30 5.79
CA LEU A 138 -0.17 -17.86 6.94
C LEU A 138 -0.75 -17.42 8.29
N GLY A 139 -1.82 -16.65 8.32
CA GLY A 139 -2.33 -16.05 9.56
C GLY A 139 -1.55 -14.80 9.99
N GLU A 140 -0.94 -14.07 9.06
CA GLU A 140 -0.15 -12.88 9.34
C GLU A 140 -0.73 -11.64 8.66
N VAL A 141 -0.55 -10.48 9.29
CA VAL A 141 -0.89 -9.16 8.74
C VAL A 141 0.39 -8.35 8.55
N LYS A 142 0.54 -7.73 7.38
CA LYS A 142 1.67 -6.83 7.08
C LYS A 142 1.22 -5.38 7.16
N PHE A 143 1.90 -4.58 7.99
CA PHE A 143 1.69 -3.14 8.08
C PHE A 143 3.01 -2.38 8.22
N ALA A 144 3.19 -1.31 7.47
CA ALA A 144 4.37 -0.42 7.50
C ALA A 144 5.73 -1.16 7.42
N GLY A 145 5.78 -2.31 6.71
CA GLY A 145 6.97 -3.14 6.60
C GLY A 145 7.09 -4.25 7.65
N ASN A 146 6.37 -4.16 8.75
CA ASN A 146 6.36 -5.14 9.83
C ASN A 146 5.30 -6.23 9.61
N LEU A 147 5.56 -7.41 10.19
CA LEU A 147 4.65 -8.54 10.18
C LEU A 147 4.12 -8.77 11.59
N TYR A 148 2.82 -8.97 11.69
CA TYR A 148 2.13 -9.23 12.95
C TYR A 148 1.34 -10.52 12.82
N LYS A 149 1.31 -11.31 13.90
CA LYS A 149 0.42 -12.48 13.98
C LYS A 149 -1.03 -12.00 14.01
N SER A 150 -1.88 -12.60 13.20
CA SER A 150 -3.31 -12.28 13.17
C SER A 150 -4.13 -13.34 13.90
N ASN A 151 -5.37 -12.97 14.23
CA ASN A 151 -6.30 -13.87 14.94
C ASN A 151 -7.07 -14.81 14.01
N HIS A 152 -6.81 -14.75 12.69
CA HIS A 152 -7.51 -15.60 11.72
C HIS A 152 -6.77 -16.91 11.44
N SER A 153 -7.54 -17.93 11.06
CA SER A 153 -6.98 -19.24 10.66
C SER A 153 -6.20 -19.15 9.36
N ALA A 154 -5.02 -19.75 9.33
CA ALA A 154 -4.23 -19.89 8.12
C ALA A 154 -4.93 -20.83 7.12
N ILE A 155 -4.97 -20.48 5.83
CA ILE A 155 -5.43 -21.37 4.76
C ILE A 155 -4.29 -22.24 4.25
N ILE A 156 -3.05 -21.75 4.24
CA ILE A 156 -1.88 -22.41 3.65
C ILE A 156 -0.88 -22.77 4.72
N ASN A 157 -0.34 -23.99 4.63
CA ASN A 157 0.76 -24.44 5.50
C ASN A 157 2.03 -23.64 5.17
N PRO A 158 2.82 -23.23 6.18
CA PRO A 158 4.09 -22.53 6.00
C PRO A 158 5.06 -23.20 5.02
N GLU A 159 5.18 -24.52 5.06
CA GLU A 159 6.06 -25.29 4.17
C GLU A 159 5.71 -25.08 2.69
N ILE A 160 4.42 -25.18 2.36
CA ILE A 160 3.89 -24.95 1.01
C ILE A 160 4.14 -23.49 0.59
N PHE A 161 3.85 -22.54 1.49
CA PHE A 161 4.06 -21.12 1.20
C PHE A 161 5.52 -20.82 0.87
N TYR A 162 6.45 -21.26 1.71
CA TYR A 162 7.88 -21.00 1.49
C TYR A 162 8.44 -21.74 0.27
N ALA A 163 7.96 -22.94 -0.03
CA ALA A 163 8.30 -23.63 -1.28
C ALA A 163 7.89 -22.81 -2.50
N VAL A 164 6.67 -22.23 -2.47
CA VAL A 164 6.19 -21.31 -3.54
C VAL A 164 7.08 -20.07 -3.65
N GLN A 165 7.51 -19.46 -2.52
CA GLN A 165 8.41 -18.32 -2.56
C GLN A 165 9.76 -18.68 -3.22
N ARG A 166 10.36 -19.81 -2.88
CA ARG A 166 11.60 -20.29 -3.52
C ARG A 166 11.43 -20.43 -5.04
N LYS A 167 10.37 -21.12 -5.48
CA LYS A 167 10.07 -21.30 -6.92
C LYS A 167 9.85 -19.96 -7.64
N LEU A 168 9.18 -18.97 -7.01
CA LEU A 168 9.00 -17.62 -7.57
C LEU A 168 10.33 -16.88 -7.77
N VAL A 169 11.26 -17.02 -6.82
CA VAL A 169 12.61 -16.42 -6.93
C VAL A 169 13.40 -17.07 -8.07
N GLU A 170 13.37 -18.39 -8.21
CA GLU A 170 14.02 -19.12 -9.30
C GLU A 170 13.52 -18.67 -10.68
N ILE A 171 12.18 -18.58 -10.84
CA ILE A 171 11.57 -18.10 -12.09
C ILE A 171 12.00 -16.65 -12.40
N SER A 172 12.11 -15.80 -11.38
CA SER A 172 12.53 -14.41 -11.56
C SER A 172 14.00 -14.29 -11.97
N LYS A 173 14.89 -15.13 -11.42
CA LYS A 173 16.31 -15.19 -11.78
C LYS A 173 16.51 -15.65 -13.23
N LYS A 174 15.81 -16.73 -13.64
CA LYS A 174 15.89 -17.24 -15.04
C LYS A 174 15.47 -16.17 -16.06
N ARG A 175 14.48 -15.33 -15.77
CA ARG A 175 14.08 -14.24 -16.67
C ARG A 175 15.10 -13.12 -16.81
N LYS A 176 15.91 -12.85 -15.77
CA LYS A 176 16.97 -11.83 -15.82
C LYS A 176 18.21 -12.28 -16.60
N ILE A 177 18.39 -13.58 -16.78
CA ILE A 177 19.55 -14.15 -17.53
C ILE A 177 19.25 -14.20 -19.04
N VAL A 178 17.97 -14.24 -19.42
CA VAL A 178 17.52 -14.37 -20.82
C VAL A 178 17.28 -13.02 -21.50
N ASN A 179 17.30 -11.92 -20.75
CA ASN A 179 17.24 -10.53 -21.25
C ASN A 179 18.57 -9.84 -21.05
#